data_a7f9c3cea00aa0db2e021398ce5c142e
#
_entry.id   a7f9c3cea00aa0db2e021398ce5c142e
#
_cell.length_a   1.000
_cell.length_b   1.000
_cell.length_c   1.000
_cell.angle_alpha   90.00
_cell.angle_beta   90.00
_cell.angle_gamma   90.00
#
_symmetry.space_group_name_H-M   'P 1'
#
loop_
_entity.id
_entity.type
_entity.pdbx_description
1 polymer ?
#
loop_
_entity_poly.entity_id
_entity_poly.type
_entity_poly.pdbx_seq_one_letter_code
_entity_poly.pdbx_strand_id
1 'polypeptide(L)'
;FKEHDLLQWLKQITLIEPSKFALERAEINLTIATNGAVCIQPIQNYLPGAGKENEIHELGYRYKNVIHIFSNILDIDSIDLGKLANIVSDKSRNNIILCIGPKNSNAYKIEQFCSIFGEQDYFSNVDDSQYGKTSDTFYTFTCKTKCFIYNGNPLNVNNIENVMVPDFTD
;
A
#
# COMPACT_ATOMS: atom_id res chain seq x y z
N PHE A 1 1.60 -16.09 -8.07
CA PHE A 1 3.06 -16.11 -7.86
C PHE A 1 3.76 -17.23 -8.65
N LYS A 2 3.16 -18.42 -8.78
CA LYS A 2 3.78 -19.55 -9.51
C LYS A 2 3.86 -19.34 -11.03
N GLU A 3 3.02 -18.50 -11.62
CA GLU A 3 2.94 -18.33 -13.08
C GLU A 3 4.03 -17.41 -13.67
N HIS A 4 4.77 -16.65 -12.84
CA HIS A 4 5.66 -15.61 -13.35
C HIS A 4 7.09 -15.66 -12.81
N ASP A 5 7.52 -16.73 -12.16
CA ASP A 5 8.86 -16.87 -11.54
C ASP A 5 9.28 -15.68 -10.63
N LEU A 6 8.32 -14.88 -10.15
CA LEU A 6 8.57 -13.70 -9.32
C LEU A 6 9.27 -14.07 -8.01
N LEU A 7 9.06 -15.30 -7.52
CA LEU A 7 9.65 -15.75 -6.26
C LEU A 7 11.18 -15.78 -6.30
N GLN A 8 11.79 -16.04 -7.45
CA GLN A 8 13.26 -16.04 -7.56
C GLN A 8 13.90 -14.67 -7.33
N TRP A 9 13.14 -13.59 -7.57
CA TRP A 9 13.57 -12.20 -7.40
C TRP A 9 13.23 -11.64 -6.02
N LEU A 10 12.23 -12.22 -5.36
CA LEU A 10 11.75 -11.76 -4.07
C LEU A 10 12.66 -12.32 -2.96
N LYS A 11 13.29 -11.44 -2.18
CA LYS A 11 14.23 -11.82 -1.12
C LYS A 11 13.62 -11.68 0.27
N GLN A 12 12.78 -10.68 0.47
CA GLN A 12 12.16 -10.38 1.75
C GLN A 12 10.78 -9.79 1.54
N ILE A 13 9.85 -10.14 2.43
CA ILE A 13 8.55 -9.48 2.60
C ILE A 13 8.52 -8.93 4.02
N THR A 14 8.31 -7.62 4.15
CA THR A 14 8.03 -7.00 5.44
C THR A 14 6.53 -6.79 5.56
N LEU A 15 5.93 -7.36 6.59
CA LEU A 15 4.51 -7.22 6.92
C LEU A 15 4.36 -6.19 8.04
N ILE A 16 3.48 -5.22 7.86
CA ILE A 16 3.16 -4.23 8.88
C ILE A 16 1.67 -4.30 9.15
N GLU A 17 1.29 -4.72 10.33
CA GLU A 17 -0.10 -4.94 10.72
C GLU A 17 -0.24 -4.76 12.24
N PRO A 18 -1.14 -3.90 12.72
CA PRO A 18 -1.33 -3.70 14.15
C PRO A 18 -2.00 -4.89 14.85
N SER A 19 -2.83 -5.65 14.16
CA SER A 19 -3.48 -6.83 14.71
C SER A 19 -2.54 -8.01 14.72
N LYS A 20 -2.19 -8.50 15.90
CA LYS A 20 -1.36 -9.68 16.09
C LYS A 20 -1.88 -10.90 15.33
N PHE A 21 -3.18 -11.16 15.42
CA PHE A 21 -3.80 -12.31 14.74
C PHE A 21 -3.77 -12.20 13.22
N ALA A 22 -4.02 -10.99 12.69
CA ALA A 22 -3.93 -10.75 11.25
C ALA A 22 -2.50 -10.91 10.75
N LEU A 23 -1.52 -10.40 11.50
CA LEU A 23 -0.10 -10.50 11.20
C LEU A 23 0.37 -11.95 11.17
N GLU A 24 0.08 -12.75 12.20
CA GLU A 24 0.42 -14.18 12.29
C GLU A 24 -0.22 -14.97 11.15
N ARG A 25 -1.48 -14.69 10.82
CA ARG A 25 -2.17 -15.35 9.71
C ARG A 25 -1.54 -15.00 8.36
N ALA A 26 -1.17 -13.73 8.16
CA ALA A 26 -0.50 -13.29 6.93
C ALA A 26 0.88 -13.92 6.78
N GLU A 27 1.65 -14.01 7.86
CA GLU A 27 2.97 -14.66 7.89
C GLU A 27 2.87 -16.14 7.49
N ILE A 28 1.94 -16.88 8.09
CA ILE A 28 1.70 -18.30 7.76
C ILE A 28 1.33 -18.46 6.28
N ASN A 29 0.38 -17.66 5.79
CA ASN A 29 -0.09 -17.74 4.41
C ASN A 29 1.03 -17.43 3.40
N LEU A 30 1.86 -16.43 3.68
CA LEU A 30 2.99 -16.07 2.83
C LEU A 30 4.11 -17.10 2.90
N THR A 31 4.38 -17.67 4.06
CA THR A 31 5.36 -18.77 4.20
C THR A 31 4.94 -19.96 3.34
N ILE A 32 3.67 -20.34 3.38
CA ILE A 32 3.11 -21.41 2.53
C ILE A 32 3.19 -21.02 1.05
N ALA A 33 2.76 -19.82 0.70
CA ALA A 33 2.72 -19.36 -0.70
C ALA A 33 4.11 -19.26 -1.33
N THR A 34 5.12 -18.92 -0.54
CA THR A 34 6.52 -18.82 -0.97
C THR A 34 7.29 -20.12 -0.79
N ASN A 35 6.66 -21.15 -0.26
CA ASN A 35 7.29 -22.44 0.09
C ASN A 35 8.54 -22.27 0.98
N GLY A 36 8.51 -21.25 1.86
CA GLY A 36 9.63 -20.91 2.74
C GLY A 36 10.86 -20.29 2.05
N ALA A 37 10.78 -20.01 0.75
CA ALA A 37 11.91 -19.50 -0.02
C ALA A 37 12.21 -18.00 0.20
N VAL A 38 11.27 -17.26 0.80
CA VAL A 38 11.36 -15.81 1.02
C VAL A 38 11.39 -15.52 2.53
N CYS A 39 12.27 -14.62 2.94
CA CYS A 39 12.31 -14.16 4.34
C CYS A 39 11.05 -13.31 4.63
N ILE A 40 10.24 -13.73 5.58
CA ILE A 40 9.09 -12.96 6.07
C ILE A 40 9.50 -12.24 7.36
N GLN A 41 9.32 -10.92 7.40
CA GLN A 41 9.60 -10.09 8.57
C GLN A 41 8.30 -9.45 9.06
N PRO A 42 7.66 -10.00 10.08
CA PRO A 42 6.46 -9.41 10.68
C PRO A 42 6.83 -8.25 11.59
N ILE A 43 6.09 -7.14 11.49
CA ILE A 43 6.18 -5.95 12.34
C ILE A 43 4.79 -5.63 12.85
N GLN A 44 4.56 -5.82 14.14
CA GLN A 44 3.31 -5.45 14.79
C GLN A 44 3.34 -3.97 15.16
N ASN A 45 2.93 -3.12 14.23
CA ASN A 45 2.94 -1.67 14.40
C ASN A 45 1.78 -1.00 13.67
N TYR A 46 1.51 0.24 14.07
CA TYR A 46 0.55 1.12 13.41
C TYR A 46 1.24 1.98 12.35
N LEU A 47 0.51 2.37 11.33
CA LEU A 47 0.95 3.42 10.41
C LEU A 47 0.91 4.79 11.09
N PRO A 48 1.70 5.77 10.62
CA PRO A 48 1.77 7.10 11.23
C PRO A 48 0.41 7.81 11.19
N GLY A 49 0.09 8.53 12.26
CA GLY A 49 -1.17 9.25 12.43
C GLY A 49 -2.24 8.48 13.21
N ALA A 50 -2.00 7.21 13.56
CA ALA A 50 -2.96 6.43 14.33
C ALA A 50 -3.06 6.87 15.81
N GLY A 51 -2.16 7.72 16.29
CA GLY A 51 -2.12 8.20 17.68
C GLY A 51 -1.80 7.10 18.69
N LYS A 52 -1.01 6.11 18.28
CA LYS A 52 -0.60 4.98 19.10
C LYS A 52 0.90 5.02 19.39
N GLU A 53 1.31 4.49 20.55
CA GLU A 53 2.72 4.47 20.96
C GLU A 53 3.61 3.67 20.00
N ASN A 54 3.06 2.68 19.30
CA ASN A 54 3.77 1.78 18.41
C ASN A 54 3.57 2.16 16.93
N GLU A 55 3.69 3.42 16.58
CA GLU A 55 3.70 3.84 15.18
C GLU A 55 5.07 3.57 14.53
N ILE A 56 5.06 3.20 13.25
CA ILE A 56 6.30 3.15 12.48
C ILE A 56 6.77 4.57 12.15
N HIS A 57 8.08 4.80 12.28
CA HIS A 57 8.72 6.08 11.93
C HIS A 57 9.70 5.92 10.78
N GLU A 58 10.23 4.73 10.59
CA GLU A 58 11.17 4.40 9.54
C GLU A 58 11.11 2.92 9.18
N LEU A 59 11.58 2.57 7.99
CA LEU A 59 11.75 1.20 7.54
C LEU A 59 13.21 0.96 7.19
N GLY A 60 13.81 -0.03 7.85
CA GLY A 60 15.19 -0.45 7.60
C GLY A 60 15.29 -1.28 6.33
N TYR A 61 15.52 -0.64 5.18
CA TYR A 61 15.65 -1.34 3.92
C TYR A 61 17.06 -1.88 3.70
N ARG A 62 17.15 -3.13 3.30
CA ARG A 62 18.41 -3.78 2.90
C ARG A 62 18.60 -3.85 1.38
N TYR A 63 17.53 -3.70 0.63
CA TYR A 63 17.48 -3.93 -0.81
C TYR A 63 17.35 -2.62 -1.59
N LYS A 64 17.94 -2.60 -2.78
CA LYS A 64 17.89 -1.43 -3.66
C LYS A 64 16.54 -1.28 -4.36
N ASN A 65 15.85 -2.36 -4.62
CA ASN A 65 14.52 -2.36 -5.24
C ASN A 65 13.49 -2.74 -4.20
N VAL A 66 12.48 -1.90 -4.00
CA VAL A 66 11.43 -2.07 -2.99
C VAL A 66 10.07 -1.87 -3.63
N ILE A 67 9.15 -2.76 -3.33
CA ILE A 67 7.73 -2.62 -3.70
C ILE A 67 6.95 -2.36 -2.41
N HIS A 68 6.28 -1.21 -2.35
CA HIS A 68 5.38 -0.85 -1.27
C HIS A 68 3.95 -1.15 -1.71
N ILE A 69 3.26 -2.01 -0.96
CA ILE A 69 1.88 -2.39 -1.25
C ILE A 69 0.98 -1.89 -0.12
N PHE A 70 0.09 -0.97 -0.45
CA PHE A 70 -0.95 -0.45 0.44
C PHE A 70 -2.29 -1.05 0.02
N SER A 71 -2.75 -2.04 0.78
CA SER A 71 -4.00 -2.74 0.48
C SER A 71 -5.03 -2.46 1.58
N ASN A 72 -6.12 -1.79 1.22
CA ASN A 72 -7.26 -1.45 2.11
C ASN A 72 -6.84 -0.71 3.39
N ILE A 73 -5.90 0.23 3.28
CA ILE A 73 -5.35 0.90 4.45
C ILE A 73 -5.31 2.44 4.29
N LEU A 74 -5.18 2.95 3.06
CA LEU A 74 -5.08 4.39 2.84
C LEU A 74 -6.41 5.14 3.08
N ASP A 75 -7.52 4.44 3.11
CA ASP A 75 -8.86 4.98 3.37
C ASP A 75 -9.17 5.21 4.86
N ILE A 76 -8.25 4.86 5.76
CA ILE A 76 -8.37 5.09 7.20
C ILE A 76 -8.13 6.57 7.51
N ASP A 77 -9.08 7.22 8.21
CA ASP A 77 -9.07 8.66 8.46
C ASP A 77 -7.88 9.16 9.27
N SER A 78 -7.40 8.37 10.21
CA SER A 78 -6.31 8.75 11.10
C SER A 78 -4.92 8.64 10.48
N ILE A 79 -4.76 8.08 9.28
CA ILE A 79 -3.44 7.93 8.65
C ILE A 79 -2.88 9.28 8.21
N ASP A 80 -1.68 9.60 8.66
CA ASP A 80 -0.90 10.75 8.19
C ASP A 80 -0.19 10.39 6.89
N LEU A 81 -0.85 10.71 5.76
CA LEU A 81 -0.37 10.37 4.43
C LEU A 81 0.99 11.03 4.11
N GLY A 82 1.24 12.24 4.65
CA GLY A 82 2.52 12.94 4.46
C GLY A 82 3.68 12.23 5.14
N LYS A 83 3.51 11.84 6.41
CA LYS A 83 4.52 11.04 7.12
C LYS A 83 4.73 9.68 6.47
N LEU A 84 3.65 9.02 6.05
CA LEU A 84 3.74 7.73 5.37
C LEU A 84 4.52 7.85 4.06
N ALA A 85 4.25 8.87 3.26
CA ALA A 85 4.99 9.13 2.02
C ALA A 85 6.50 9.34 2.29
N ASN A 86 6.85 10.09 3.35
CA ASN A 86 8.26 10.28 3.74
C ASN A 86 8.95 8.96 4.11
N ILE A 87 8.26 8.06 4.81
CA ILE A 87 8.82 6.76 5.22
C ILE A 87 9.16 5.88 4.00
N VAL A 88 8.34 5.92 2.94
CA VAL A 88 8.50 5.04 1.77
C VAL A 88 9.24 5.66 0.60
N SER A 89 9.61 6.95 0.68
CA SER A 89 10.23 7.71 -0.41
C SER A 89 11.75 7.77 -0.37
N ASP A 90 12.43 6.72 0.07
CA ASP A 90 13.90 6.69 0.10
C ASP A 90 14.48 6.86 -1.31
N LYS A 91 15.10 8.02 -1.57
CA LYS A 91 15.67 8.41 -2.87
C LYS A 91 16.87 7.56 -3.30
N SER A 92 17.49 6.84 -2.39
CA SER A 92 18.61 5.94 -2.67
C SER A 92 18.17 4.61 -3.31
N ARG A 93 16.85 4.41 -3.47
CA ARG A 93 16.21 3.16 -3.88
C ARG A 93 15.29 3.34 -5.06
N ASN A 94 15.03 2.25 -5.74
CA ASN A 94 13.95 2.18 -6.72
C ASN A 94 12.68 1.76 -5.98
N ASN A 95 11.75 2.68 -5.82
CA ASN A 95 10.50 2.44 -5.11
C ASN A 95 9.36 2.27 -6.11
N ILE A 96 8.70 1.12 -6.08
CA ILE A 96 7.44 0.88 -6.77
C ILE A 96 6.34 1.03 -5.72
N ILE A 97 5.36 1.86 -5.98
CA ILE A 97 4.24 2.11 -5.06
C ILE A 97 2.97 1.56 -5.69
N LEU A 98 2.32 0.64 -4.98
CA LEU A 98 1.06 0.03 -5.36
C LEU A 98 0.01 0.31 -4.27
N CYS A 99 -1.02 1.07 -4.63
CA CYS A 99 -2.14 1.38 -3.77
C CYS A 99 -3.38 0.64 -4.28
N ILE A 100 -4.05 -0.08 -3.39
CA ILE A 100 -5.29 -0.81 -3.66
C ILE A 100 -6.26 -0.51 -2.53
N GLY A 101 -7.45 -0.06 -2.84
CA GLY A 101 -8.48 0.21 -1.84
C GLY A 101 -9.89 0.03 -2.39
N PRO A 102 -10.89 -0.12 -1.50
CA PRO A 102 -12.28 -0.19 -1.92
C PRO A 102 -12.71 1.15 -2.55
N LYS A 103 -13.62 1.10 -3.50
CA LYS A 103 -14.28 2.30 -4.02
C LYS A 103 -15.41 2.69 -3.06
N ASN A 104 -15.04 3.36 -1.99
CA ASN A 104 -15.95 3.91 -0.98
C ASN A 104 -15.79 5.43 -0.88
N SER A 105 -16.46 6.04 0.09
CA SER A 105 -16.38 7.48 0.35
C SER A 105 -14.96 8.00 0.58
N ASN A 106 -14.05 7.16 1.05
CA ASN A 106 -12.68 7.53 1.37
C ASN A 106 -11.67 7.16 0.24
N ALA A 107 -12.13 6.66 -0.90
CA ALA A 107 -11.26 6.27 -2.02
C ALA A 107 -10.42 7.44 -2.57
N TYR A 108 -10.84 8.69 -2.38
CA TYR A 108 -10.08 9.89 -2.74
C TYR A 108 -8.74 9.99 -1.99
N LYS A 109 -8.57 9.33 -0.85
CA LYS A 109 -7.32 9.33 -0.09
C LYS A 109 -6.18 8.63 -0.82
N ILE A 110 -6.48 7.67 -1.69
CA ILE A 110 -5.48 7.08 -2.59
C ILE A 110 -4.94 8.17 -3.53
N GLU A 111 -5.83 9.04 -4.08
CA GLU A 111 -5.39 10.17 -4.90
C GLU A 111 -4.57 11.16 -4.09
N GLN A 112 -5.00 11.49 -2.88
CA GLN A 112 -4.26 12.37 -1.99
C GLN A 112 -2.87 11.84 -1.70
N PHE A 113 -2.74 10.55 -1.38
CA PHE A 113 -1.44 9.93 -1.15
C PHE A 113 -0.56 9.97 -2.41
N CYS A 114 -1.10 9.59 -3.55
CA CYS A 114 -0.36 9.60 -4.82
C CYS A 114 0.06 11.03 -5.23
N SER A 115 -0.77 12.04 -4.99
CA SER A 115 -0.47 13.44 -5.33
C SER A 115 0.75 14.02 -4.62
N ILE A 116 1.11 13.48 -3.44
CA ILE A 116 2.31 13.89 -2.69
C ILE A 116 3.59 13.64 -3.51
N PHE A 117 3.60 12.60 -4.34
CA PHE A 117 4.77 12.24 -5.14
C PHE A 117 4.91 13.06 -6.43
N GLY A 118 3.99 14.00 -6.68
CA GLY A 118 3.95 14.81 -7.89
C GLY A 118 3.39 14.06 -9.11
N GLU A 119 3.71 14.54 -10.31
CA GLU A 119 3.32 13.87 -11.55
C GLU A 119 4.09 12.56 -11.69
N GLN A 120 3.36 11.47 -11.95
CA GLN A 120 3.88 10.13 -12.11
C GLN A 120 3.30 9.46 -13.35
N ASP A 121 4.13 8.64 -14.00
CA ASP A 121 3.66 7.71 -15.03
C ASP A 121 3.08 6.47 -14.35
N TYR A 122 1.77 6.31 -14.44
CA TYR A 122 1.08 5.18 -13.80
C TYR A 122 1.14 3.93 -14.68
N PHE A 123 1.64 2.82 -14.14
CA PHE A 123 1.52 1.49 -14.78
C PHE A 123 0.09 0.94 -14.68
N SER A 124 -0.63 1.32 -13.65
CA SER A 124 -2.04 1.01 -13.45
C SER A 124 -2.73 2.20 -12.81
N ASN A 125 -3.82 2.62 -13.43
CA ASN A 125 -4.68 3.68 -12.94
C ASN A 125 -6.12 3.26 -13.23
N VAL A 126 -6.63 2.31 -12.40
CA VAL A 126 -7.95 1.70 -12.61
C VAL A 126 -8.87 2.12 -11.49
N ASP A 127 -9.95 2.83 -11.85
CA ASP A 127 -10.94 3.32 -10.90
C ASP A 127 -12.11 2.34 -10.68
N ASP A 128 -12.28 1.36 -11.57
CA ASP A 128 -13.42 0.44 -11.58
C ASP A 128 -12.99 -1.01 -11.87
N SER A 129 -11.95 -1.52 -11.24
CA SER A 129 -11.63 -2.92 -11.36
C SER A 129 -12.61 -3.77 -10.54
N GLN A 130 -13.31 -4.67 -11.22
CA GLN A 130 -14.16 -5.67 -10.55
C GLN A 130 -13.29 -6.86 -10.17
N TYR A 131 -13.10 -7.10 -8.88
CA TYR A 131 -12.41 -8.28 -8.38
C TYR A 131 -13.39 -9.23 -7.69
N GLY A 132 -13.31 -10.49 -8.08
CA GLY A 132 -13.86 -11.61 -7.34
C GLY A 132 -15.31 -11.95 -7.67
N LYS A 133 -15.46 -13.04 -8.44
CA LYS A 133 -16.67 -13.86 -8.43
C LYS A 133 -16.39 -15.03 -7.51
N THR A 134 -16.89 -15.01 -6.28
CA THR A 134 -17.05 -16.25 -5.53
C THR A 134 -18.32 -16.93 -6.04
N SER A 135 -18.26 -18.22 -6.30
CA SER A 135 -19.30 -18.99 -7.00
C SER A 135 -20.70 -18.97 -6.37
N ASP A 136 -20.83 -18.51 -5.13
CA ASP A 136 -22.07 -18.67 -4.35
C ASP A 136 -22.65 -17.36 -3.78
N THR A 137 -21.98 -16.23 -3.92
CA THR A 137 -22.49 -14.93 -3.47
C THR A 137 -22.11 -13.83 -4.44
N PHE A 138 -23.12 -13.09 -4.90
CA PHE A 138 -23.01 -12.01 -5.87
C PHE A 138 -22.45 -10.71 -5.22
N TYR A 139 -21.25 -10.74 -4.67
CA TYR A 139 -20.57 -9.51 -4.24
C TYR A 139 -19.52 -9.14 -5.28
N THR A 140 -19.80 -8.12 -6.06
CA THR A 140 -18.82 -7.43 -6.89
C THR A 140 -18.11 -6.39 -6.00
N PHE A 141 -16.83 -6.60 -5.74
CA PHE A 141 -16.01 -5.55 -5.13
C PHE A 141 -15.48 -4.64 -6.23
N THR A 142 -15.80 -3.37 -6.14
CA THR A 142 -15.15 -2.36 -6.96
C THR A 142 -13.96 -1.82 -6.18
N CYS A 143 -12.79 -1.82 -6.76
CA CYS A 143 -11.62 -1.23 -6.12
C CYS A 143 -10.92 -0.23 -7.04
N LYS A 144 -10.24 0.72 -6.40
CA LYS A 144 -9.35 1.67 -7.01
C LYS A 144 -7.92 1.16 -6.90
N THR A 145 -7.17 1.19 -8.00
CA THR A 145 -5.78 0.73 -8.04
C THR A 145 -4.91 1.79 -8.71
N LYS A 146 -3.82 2.16 -8.04
CA LYS A 146 -2.78 3.04 -8.57
C LYS A 146 -1.44 2.34 -8.40
N CYS A 147 -0.64 2.31 -9.47
CA CYS A 147 0.72 1.76 -9.44
C CYS A 147 1.68 2.64 -10.22
N PHE A 148 2.76 3.08 -9.58
CA PHE A 148 3.78 3.94 -10.21
C PHE A 148 5.17 3.68 -9.61
N ILE A 149 6.22 4.14 -10.33
CA ILE A 149 7.58 4.18 -9.81
C ILE A 149 7.83 5.59 -9.27
N TYR A 150 8.26 5.68 -8.01
CA TYR A 150 8.79 6.91 -7.46
C TYR A 150 10.26 7.07 -7.87
N ASN A 151 10.54 8.13 -8.60
CA ASN A 151 11.84 8.43 -9.22
C ASN A 151 12.67 9.49 -8.48
N GLY A 152 12.30 9.81 -7.24
CA GLY A 152 13.04 10.73 -6.39
C GLY A 152 12.68 12.21 -6.56
N ASN A 153 11.59 12.55 -7.26
CA ASN A 153 11.06 13.91 -7.28
C ASN A 153 10.78 14.41 -5.85
N PRO A 154 10.90 15.72 -5.58
CA PRO A 154 10.54 16.26 -4.28
C PRO A 154 9.10 15.93 -3.92
N LEU A 155 8.89 15.46 -2.70
CA LEU A 155 7.55 15.27 -2.16
C LEU A 155 6.88 16.62 -1.94
N ASN A 156 5.60 16.72 -2.27
CA ASN A 156 4.79 17.90 -2.03
C ASN A 156 3.53 17.53 -1.25
N VAL A 157 3.60 17.59 0.06
CA VAL A 157 2.48 17.26 0.95
C VAL A 157 1.29 18.21 0.78
N ASN A 158 1.50 19.42 0.26
CA ASN A 158 0.43 20.38 0.02
C ASN A 158 -0.47 19.96 -1.17
N ASN A 159 0.00 19.07 -2.03
CA ASN A 159 -0.83 18.54 -3.11
C ASN A 159 -2.06 17.78 -2.63
N ILE A 160 -2.08 17.33 -1.37
CA ILE A 160 -3.26 16.70 -0.75
C ILE A 160 -4.49 17.62 -0.84
N GLU A 161 -4.30 18.93 -0.62
CA GLU A 161 -5.37 19.92 -0.62
C GLU A 161 -5.97 20.13 -2.01
N ASN A 162 -5.24 19.79 -3.07
CA ASN A 162 -5.70 19.92 -4.46
C ASN A 162 -6.59 18.76 -4.91
N VAL A 163 -6.66 17.68 -4.14
CA VAL A 163 -7.53 16.55 -4.46
C VAL A 163 -8.93 16.83 -3.95
N MET A 164 -9.89 16.92 -4.87
CA MET A 164 -11.29 17.13 -4.51
C MET A 164 -11.80 15.99 -3.64
N VAL A 165 -12.27 16.35 -2.45
CA VAL A 165 -13.05 15.44 -1.61
C VAL A 165 -14.44 15.36 -2.24
N PRO A 166 -14.92 14.17 -2.63
CA PRO A 166 -16.26 14.05 -3.17
C PRO A 166 -17.29 14.55 -2.17
N ASP A 167 -18.25 15.36 -2.64
CA ASP A 167 -19.37 15.79 -1.83
C ASP A 167 -20.40 14.65 -1.80
N PHE A 168 -20.52 14.00 -0.66
CA PHE A 168 -21.47 12.92 -0.41
C PHE A 168 -22.76 13.44 0.27
N THR A 169 -23.17 14.64 -0.03
CA THR A 169 -24.47 15.15 0.41
C THR A 169 -25.58 14.54 -0.44
N ASP A 170 -25.97 13.29 -0.10
CA ASP A 170 -27.27 12.67 -0.44
C ASP A 170 -27.76 11.81 0.71
#